data_ffc16980161431d5610fd31001ab808b
#
_entry.id   ffc16980161431d5610fd31001ab808b
#
_cell.length_a   1.000
_cell.length_b   1.000
_cell.length_c   1.000
_cell.angle_alpha   90.00
_cell.angle_beta   90.00
_cell.angle_gamma   90.00
#
_symmetry.space_group_name_H-M   'P 1'
#
loop_
_entity.id
_entity.type
_entity.pdbx_description
1 polymer ?
#
loop_
_entity_poly.entity_id
_entity_poly.type
_entity_poly.pdbx_seq_one_letter_code
_entity_poly.pdbx_strand_id
1 'polypeptide(L)'
;MSRVVNAALPKRMLGVSLVCAATLAVSACQGLTTSASNNAAPAASQSASAQLAAVQEVFDANADQVPTLTAVGYAVVSSQPGRSDSQKRLMAIRSARMAAMRDLAEQIHGLQVDSSTTVIDLMVQNDTFRGVVSGTIRGARTVRINPTGSDTYEIVLEIDREMIGYLIGTARGLV
;
A
#
# COMPACT_ATOMS: atom_id res chain seq x y z
N MET A 1 -44.83 29.74 6.85
CA MET A 1 -44.68 30.33 5.50
C MET A 1 -43.51 29.59 4.86
N SER A 2 -43.73 28.44 4.26
CA SER A 2 -44.05 28.19 2.83
C SER A 2 -42.92 28.59 1.90
N ARG A 3 -42.16 27.68 1.38
CA ARG A 3 -42.23 27.30 -0.03
C ARG A 3 -41.38 26.06 -0.34
N VAL A 4 -42.11 25.03 -0.71
CA VAL A 4 -41.65 23.85 -1.47
C VAL A 4 -41.51 24.30 -2.92
N VAL A 5 -40.43 23.92 -3.59
CA VAL A 5 -40.38 23.91 -5.05
C VAL A 5 -39.88 22.55 -5.53
N ASN A 6 -40.83 21.76 -6.04
CA ASN A 6 -40.68 20.63 -6.93
C ASN A 6 -40.41 21.13 -8.37
N ALA A 7 -39.48 20.44 -9.05
CA ALA A 7 -39.46 20.33 -10.51
C ALA A 7 -38.60 19.14 -10.88
N ALA A 8 -39.13 17.94 -11.20
CA ALA A 8 -39.71 17.54 -12.47
C ALA A 8 -38.65 17.05 -13.48
N LEU A 9 -38.65 15.67 -13.66
CA LEU A 9 -38.02 14.94 -14.77
C LEU A 9 -38.59 15.36 -16.15
N PRO A 10 -37.86 15.05 -17.21
CA PRO A 10 -38.52 14.53 -18.39
C PRO A 10 -38.00 13.12 -18.80
N LYS A 11 -38.97 12.24 -18.92
CA LYS A 11 -38.96 11.04 -19.79
C LYS A 11 -39.09 11.52 -21.25
N ARG A 12 -38.39 10.88 -22.15
CA ARG A 12 -38.77 10.63 -23.56
C ARG A 12 -37.58 9.98 -24.25
N MET A 13 -37.61 9.03 -25.08
CA MET A 13 -38.50 8.16 -25.84
C MET A 13 -37.58 7.29 -26.68
N LEU A 14 -37.82 6.03 -26.65
CA LEU A 14 -38.22 5.14 -27.76
C LEU A 14 -37.66 5.51 -29.16
N GLY A 15 -36.89 4.61 -29.71
CA GLY A 15 -36.56 4.53 -31.13
C GLY A 15 -36.23 3.08 -31.49
N VAL A 16 -37.22 2.39 -31.91
CA VAL A 16 -37.35 1.09 -32.56
C VAL A 16 -36.87 1.21 -34.01
N SER A 17 -36.08 0.27 -34.54
CA SER A 17 -36.02 -0.16 -35.93
C SER A 17 -34.98 -1.29 -36.00
N LEU A 18 -35.31 -2.51 -36.15
CA LEU A 18 -36.00 -3.40 -37.09
C LEU A 18 -35.30 -3.51 -38.46
N VAL A 19 -35.00 -4.77 -38.80
CA VAL A 19 -34.92 -5.40 -40.15
C VAL A 19 -33.61 -5.33 -40.88
N CYS A 20 -32.96 -6.38 -41.25
CA CYS A 20 -33.14 -7.41 -42.29
C CYS A 20 -31.93 -8.32 -42.29
N ALA A 21 -32.14 -9.57 -42.22
CA ALA A 21 -32.32 -10.62 -43.25
C ALA A 21 -31.01 -11.16 -43.84
N ALA A 22 -30.76 -12.38 -43.44
CA ALA A 22 -30.46 -13.59 -44.23
C ALA A 22 -29.63 -13.45 -45.53
N THR A 23 -28.46 -14.12 -45.56
CA THR A 23 -28.11 -14.96 -46.70
C THR A 23 -27.26 -16.15 -46.23
N LEU A 24 -27.78 -17.32 -46.40
CA LEU A 24 -27.12 -18.62 -46.42
C LEU A 24 -26.20 -18.69 -47.64
N ALA A 25 -24.94 -19.03 -47.47
CA ALA A 25 -24.12 -19.62 -48.50
C ALA A 25 -23.38 -20.83 -47.91
N VAL A 26 -23.95 -21.97 -48.15
CA VAL A 26 -23.32 -23.29 -48.04
C VAL A 26 -22.32 -23.40 -49.18
N SER A 27 -21.04 -23.61 -48.87
CA SER A 27 -20.10 -24.14 -49.82
C SER A 27 -19.26 -25.21 -49.13
N ALA A 28 -19.64 -26.44 -49.44
CA ALA A 28 -18.85 -27.62 -49.14
C ALA A 28 -17.71 -27.74 -50.11
N CYS A 29 -16.50 -27.91 -49.61
CA CYS A 29 -15.42 -28.56 -50.33
C CYS A 29 -14.64 -29.45 -49.40
N GLN A 30 -14.77 -30.71 -49.65
CA GLN A 30 -14.04 -31.84 -49.10
C GLN A 30 -12.58 -31.75 -49.60
N GLY A 31 -11.68 -31.90 -48.64
CA GLY A 31 -10.25 -32.13 -48.93
C GLY A 31 -9.69 -32.97 -47.82
N LEU A 32 -9.79 -34.27 -48.02
CA LEU A 32 -9.21 -35.29 -47.14
C LEU A 32 -7.72 -35.37 -47.47
N THR A 33 -6.86 -34.88 -46.57
CA THR A 33 -5.48 -35.35 -46.49
C THR A 33 -5.09 -35.46 -45.01
N THR A 34 -5.03 -36.67 -44.55
CA THR A 34 -4.37 -37.10 -43.33
C THR A 34 -2.90 -36.70 -43.39
N SER A 35 -2.51 -35.83 -42.46
CA SER A 35 -1.13 -35.78 -42.00
C SER A 35 -1.17 -35.54 -40.51
N ALA A 36 -0.96 -36.61 -39.76
CA ALA A 36 -0.66 -36.54 -38.34
C ALA A 36 0.65 -35.82 -38.17
N SER A 37 0.59 -34.62 -37.61
CA SER A 37 1.74 -33.98 -37.01
C SER A 37 1.34 -33.56 -35.60
N ASN A 38 1.65 -34.43 -34.64
CA ASN A 38 1.66 -34.13 -33.23
C ASN A 38 2.68 -33.02 -32.97
N ASN A 39 2.24 -31.77 -32.94
CA ASN A 39 2.96 -30.69 -32.30
C ASN A 39 2.00 -29.50 -32.07
N ALA A 40 1.08 -29.64 -31.13
CA ALA A 40 0.27 -28.54 -30.67
C ALA A 40 0.13 -28.62 -29.14
N ALA A 41 1.22 -28.33 -28.44
CA ALA A 41 1.22 -27.79 -27.08
C ALA A 41 2.63 -27.34 -26.69
N PRO A 42 3.02 -26.10 -27.01
CA PRO A 42 3.65 -25.27 -25.98
C PRO A 42 3.22 -23.77 -26.00
N ALA A 43 2.33 -23.36 -26.89
CA ALA A 43 2.00 -21.92 -27.00
C ALA A 43 1.16 -21.39 -25.80
N ALA A 44 0.31 -22.21 -25.20
CA ALA A 44 -0.53 -21.78 -24.08
C ALA A 44 0.26 -21.65 -22.77
N SER A 45 1.27 -22.49 -22.55
CA SER A 45 2.13 -22.42 -21.35
C SER A 45 3.12 -21.24 -21.42
N GLN A 46 3.60 -20.89 -22.63
CA GLN A 46 4.49 -19.74 -22.81
C GLN A 46 3.73 -18.41 -22.64
N SER A 47 2.47 -18.33 -23.08
CA SER A 47 1.66 -17.13 -22.85
C SER A 47 1.32 -16.93 -21.37
N ALA A 48 1.06 -18.00 -20.61
CA ALA A 48 0.80 -17.92 -19.18
C ALA A 48 2.04 -17.50 -18.40
N SER A 49 3.21 -18.05 -18.72
CA SER A 49 4.47 -17.65 -18.08
C SER A 49 4.87 -16.21 -18.41
N ALA A 50 4.65 -15.74 -19.63
CA ALA A 50 4.88 -14.35 -20.02
C ALA A 50 3.92 -13.39 -19.30
N GLN A 51 2.66 -13.78 -19.10
CA GLN A 51 1.70 -12.99 -18.34
C GLN A 51 2.07 -12.93 -16.85
N LEU A 52 2.51 -14.05 -16.26
CA LEU A 52 3.00 -14.07 -14.89
C LEU A 52 4.26 -13.21 -14.71
N ALA A 53 5.19 -13.25 -15.66
CA ALA A 53 6.38 -12.41 -15.63
C ALA A 53 6.02 -10.91 -15.74
N ALA A 54 5.09 -10.54 -16.60
CA ALA A 54 4.62 -9.15 -16.72
C ALA A 54 3.91 -8.68 -15.44
N VAL A 55 3.11 -9.54 -14.80
CA VAL A 55 2.49 -9.24 -13.50
C VAL A 55 3.56 -9.09 -12.42
N GLN A 56 4.55 -9.98 -12.40
CA GLN A 56 5.66 -9.89 -11.45
C GLN A 56 6.44 -8.59 -11.63
N GLU A 57 6.75 -8.19 -12.86
CA GLU A 57 7.44 -6.94 -13.16
C GLU A 57 6.65 -5.71 -12.68
N VAL A 58 5.31 -5.71 -12.85
CA VAL A 58 4.44 -4.64 -12.32
C VAL A 58 4.44 -4.63 -10.79
N PHE A 59 4.44 -5.80 -10.14
CA PHE A 59 4.53 -5.88 -8.68
C PHE A 59 5.88 -5.37 -8.17
N ASP A 60 6.98 -5.76 -8.82
CA ASP A 60 8.32 -5.33 -8.44
C ASP A 60 8.51 -3.81 -8.65
N ALA A 61 8.02 -3.27 -9.77
CA ALA A 61 8.02 -1.83 -10.05
C ALA A 61 7.17 -1.02 -9.04
N ASN A 62 6.03 -1.56 -8.59
CA ASN A 62 5.23 -0.95 -7.54
C ASN A 62 5.86 -1.10 -6.15
N ALA A 63 6.54 -2.22 -5.88
CA ALA A 63 7.27 -2.42 -4.64
C ALA A 63 8.38 -1.38 -4.46
N ASP A 64 9.04 -0.96 -5.56
CA ASP A 64 10.06 0.09 -5.52
C ASP A 64 9.51 1.49 -5.23
N GLN A 65 8.21 1.71 -5.39
CA GLN A 65 7.54 2.99 -5.06
C GLN A 65 7.22 3.14 -3.57
N VAL A 66 7.23 2.06 -2.79
CA VAL A 66 7.00 2.13 -1.34
C VAL A 66 8.33 2.38 -0.64
N PRO A 67 8.56 3.54 -0.03
CA PRO A 67 9.82 3.85 0.63
C PRO A 67 9.98 3.05 1.93
N THR A 68 11.22 2.72 2.27
CA THR A 68 11.57 2.36 3.64
C THR A 68 11.53 3.63 4.49
N LEU A 69 10.83 3.61 5.61
CA LEU A 69 10.78 4.77 6.51
C LEU A 69 11.85 4.65 7.59
N THR A 70 12.62 5.70 7.72
CA THR A 70 13.68 5.79 8.74
C THR A 70 13.47 7.04 9.57
N ALA A 71 13.62 6.90 10.89
CA ALA A 71 13.52 8.01 11.84
C ALA A 71 14.67 8.02 12.81
N VAL A 72 15.06 9.21 13.25
CA VAL A 72 16.17 9.42 14.17
C VAL A 72 15.68 10.17 15.41
N GLY A 73 16.02 9.63 16.57
CA GLY A 73 15.71 10.29 17.83
C GLY A 73 16.94 10.54 18.67
N TYR A 74 16.96 11.65 19.36
CA TYR A 74 18.06 12.07 20.24
C TYR A 74 17.55 12.25 21.67
N ALA A 75 18.43 11.96 22.64
CA ALA A 75 18.19 12.31 24.04
C ALA A 75 19.50 12.57 24.80
N VAL A 76 19.49 13.62 25.61
CA VAL A 76 20.60 14.02 26.45
C VAL A 76 20.58 13.21 27.75
N VAL A 77 21.74 12.65 28.15
CA VAL A 77 21.87 11.79 29.33
C VAL A 77 21.69 12.56 30.63
N SER A 78 22.34 13.73 30.73
CA SER A 78 22.29 14.56 31.94
C SER A 78 20.87 15.03 32.27
N SER A 79 20.01 15.22 31.29
CA SER A 79 18.62 15.63 31.47
C SER A 79 17.70 14.48 31.94
N GLN A 80 18.18 13.24 31.96
CA GLN A 80 17.34 12.09 32.31
C GLN A 80 17.27 11.87 33.83
N PRO A 81 16.10 11.42 34.30
CA PRO A 81 15.98 11.02 35.71
C PRO A 81 16.79 9.75 35.98
N GLY A 82 17.48 9.71 37.10
CA GLY A 82 18.26 8.55 37.53
C GLY A 82 19.21 8.88 38.66
N ARG A 83 19.49 7.86 39.50
CA ARG A 83 20.39 8.00 40.65
C ARG A 83 21.86 7.71 40.27
N SER A 84 22.08 6.99 39.18
CA SER A 84 23.42 6.66 38.67
C SER A 84 23.54 7.01 37.17
N ASP A 85 24.76 7.19 36.69
CA ASP A 85 25.04 7.47 35.29
C ASP A 85 24.55 6.35 34.38
N SER A 86 24.65 5.10 34.83
CA SER A 86 24.13 3.95 34.05
C SER A 86 22.62 4.01 33.90
N GLN A 87 21.87 4.40 34.95
CA GLN A 87 20.43 4.60 34.86
C GLN A 87 20.07 5.74 33.92
N LYS A 88 20.77 6.88 34.00
CA LYS A 88 20.55 8.02 33.11
C LYS A 88 20.80 7.65 31.66
N ARG A 89 21.88 6.89 31.35
CA ARG A 89 22.17 6.39 29.99
C ARG A 89 21.05 5.48 29.47
N LEU A 90 20.54 4.53 30.28
CA LEU A 90 19.43 3.67 29.89
C LEU A 90 18.15 4.48 29.62
N MET A 91 17.89 5.50 30.45
CA MET A 91 16.75 6.40 30.25
C MET A 91 16.92 7.24 28.97
N ALA A 92 18.14 7.74 28.67
CA ALA A 92 18.42 8.45 27.44
C ALA A 92 18.16 7.58 26.19
N ILE A 93 18.61 6.33 26.22
CA ILE A 93 18.34 5.38 25.12
C ILE A 93 16.83 5.19 24.93
N ARG A 94 16.06 5.02 26.02
CA ARG A 94 14.59 4.90 25.93
C ARG A 94 13.93 6.18 25.43
N SER A 95 14.38 7.33 25.90
CA SER A 95 13.86 8.64 25.46
C SER A 95 14.16 8.90 23.99
N ALA A 96 15.38 8.61 23.53
CA ALA A 96 15.76 8.71 22.12
C ALA A 96 14.89 7.78 21.23
N ARG A 97 14.65 6.53 21.70
CA ARG A 97 13.76 5.61 20.99
C ARG A 97 12.32 6.16 20.87
N MET A 98 11.81 6.76 21.95
CA MET A 98 10.48 7.37 21.93
C MET A 98 10.41 8.58 21.00
N ALA A 99 11.49 9.38 20.91
CA ALA A 99 11.60 10.48 19.97
C ALA A 99 11.58 9.99 18.51
N ALA A 100 12.36 8.94 18.20
CA ALA A 100 12.36 8.33 16.89
C ALA A 100 10.99 7.70 16.53
N MET A 101 10.30 7.06 17.48
CA MET A 101 8.95 6.53 17.25
C MET A 101 7.92 7.63 16.94
N ARG A 102 8.07 8.81 17.56
CA ARG A 102 7.21 9.96 17.24
C ARG A 102 7.44 10.46 15.83
N ASP A 103 8.69 10.58 15.41
CA ASP A 103 9.05 10.94 14.05
C ASP A 103 8.50 9.92 13.03
N LEU A 104 8.66 8.61 13.28
CA LEU A 104 8.02 7.57 12.45
C LEU A 104 6.49 7.71 12.39
N ALA A 105 5.86 8.04 13.52
CA ALA A 105 4.41 8.23 13.55
C ALA A 105 3.99 9.41 12.66
N GLU A 106 4.70 10.52 12.70
CA GLU A 106 4.43 11.69 11.87
C GLU A 106 4.60 11.37 10.37
N GLN A 107 5.66 10.64 10.01
CA GLN A 107 5.89 10.19 8.64
C GLN A 107 4.77 9.26 8.15
N ILE A 108 4.34 8.27 8.96
CA ILE A 108 3.28 7.33 8.59
C ILE A 108 1.93 8.04 8.49
N HIS A 109 1.61 8.95 9.41
CA HIS A 109 0.36 9.69 9.40
C HIS A 109 0.19 10.52 8.12
N GLY A 110 1.30 11.03 7.57
CA GLY A 110 1.32 11.81 6.33
C GLY A 110 1.30 10.97 5.05
N LEU A 111 1.37 9.64 5.12
CA LEU A 111 1.32 8.80 3.92
C LEU A 111 -0.05 8.91 3.24
N GLN A 112 -0.03 9.07 1.92
CA GLN A 112 -1.23 9.09 1.11
C GLN A 112 -1.68 7.66 0.78
N VAL A 113 -2.96 7.41 0.95
CA VAL A 113 -3.62 6.14 0.61
C VAL A 113 -4.19 6.23 -0.81
N ASP A 114 -4.85 7.35 -1.11
CA ASP A 114 -5.35 7.73 -2.43
C ASP A 114 -5.14 9.23 -2.68
N SER A 115 -5.78 9.79 -3.72
CA SER A 115 -5.64 11.21 -4.10
C SER A 115 -6.15 12.20 -3.06
N SER A 116 -6.97 11.77 -2.10
CA SER A 116 -7.69 12.65 -1.17
C SER A 116 -7.59 12.21 0.30
N THR A 117 -7.14 11.00 0.57
CA THR A 117 -7.19 10.37 1.90
C THR A 117 -5.78 10.03 2.39
N THR A 118 -5.46 10.41 3.61
CA THR A 118 -4.21 10.06 4.28
C THR A 118 -4.43 8.95 5.31
N VAL A 119 -3.34 8.34 5.78
CA VAL A 119 -3.39 7.33 6.85
C VAL A 119 -4.05 7.88 8.10
N ILE A 120 -3.78 9.14 8.49
CA ILE A 120 -4.39 9.73 9.68
C ILE A 120 -5.90 9.90 9.55
N ASP A 121 -6.41 10.23 8.37
CA ASP A 121 -7.84 10.38 8.13
C ASP A 121 -8.58 9.05 8.36
N LEU A 122 -8.00 7.94 7.92
CA LEU A 122 -8.54 6.61 8.15
C LEU A 122 -8.44 6.16 9.60
N MET A 123 -7.36 6.54 10.32
CA MET A 123 -7.20 6.24 11.75
C MET A 123 -8.27 6.92 12.62
N VAL A 124 -8.76 8.08 12.19
CA VAL A 124 -9.86 8.77 12.89
C VAL A 124 -11.18 8.02 12.72
N GLN A 125 -11.38 7.40 11.56
CA GLN A 125 -12.63 6.73 11.20
C GLN A 125 -12.67 5.25 11.58
N ASN A 126 -11.50 4.61 11.75
CA ASN A 126 -11.39 3.17 11.95
C ASN A 126 -10.39 2.81 13.07
N ASP A 127 -10.93 2.36 14.21
CA ASP A 127 -10.11 1.97 15.38
C ASP A 127 -9.26 0.72 15.13
N THR A 128 -9.74 -0.22 14.32
CA THR A 128 -8.96 -1.41 13.95
C THR A 128 -7.75 -1.00 13.14
N PHE A 129 -7.91 -0.12 12.17
CA PHE A 129 -6.80 0.41 11.37
C PHE A 129 -5.81 1.22 12.23
N ARG A 130 -6.30 2.01 13.18
CA ARG A 130 -5.46 2.68 14.18
C ARG A 130 -4.60 1.69 14.97
N GLY A 131 -5.16 0.53 15.32
CA GLY A 131 -4.43 -0.57 15.97
C GLY A 131 -3.30 -1.10 15.08
N VAL A 132 -3.55 -1.30 13.78
CA VAL A 132 -2.54 -1.74 12.80
C VAL A 132 -1.40 -0.72 12.70
N VAL A 133 -1.71 0.56 12.51
CA VAL A 133 -0.71 1.66 12.44
C VAL A 133 0.14 1.70 13.71
N SER A 134 -0.50 1.65 14.88
CA SER A 134 0.21 1.65 16.18
C SER A 134 1.10 0.43 16.35
N GLY A 135 0.67 -0.73 15.88
CA GLY A 135 1.45 -1.98 15.86
C GLY A 135 2.67 -1.86 14.96
N THR A 136 2.50 -1.31 13.76
CA THR A 136 3.59 -1.05 12.80
C THR A 136 4.67 -0.15 13.40
N ILE A 137 4.29 0.97 14.00
CA ILE A 137 5.23 1.91 14.63
C ILE A 137 6.01 1.23 15.78
N ARG A 138 5.33 0.47 16.63
CA ARG A 138 5.97 -0.26 17.74
C ARG A 138 6.89 -1.37 17.25
N GLY A 139 6.59 -1.97 16.11
CA GLY A 139 7.36 -3.01 15.45
C GLY A 139 8.62 -2.49 14.73
N ALA A 140 8.83 -1.18 14.66
CA ALA A 140 9.99 -0.58 14.02
C ALA A 140 11.29 -1.16 14.57
N ARG A 141 12.17 -1.57 13.64
CA ARG A 141 13.47 -2.16 13.93
C ARG A 141 14.47 -1.08 14.37
N THR A 142 15.21 -1.35 15.44
CA THR A 142 16.35 -0.50 15.81
C THR A 142 17.54 -0.85 14.93
N VAL A 143 17.92 0.06 14.06
CA VAL A 143 19.08 -0.09 13.16
C VAL A 143 20.37 0.24 13.89
N ARG A 144 20.33 1.31 14.70
CA ARG A 144 21.53 1.81 15.37
C ARG A 144 21.19 2.48 16.70
N ILE A 145 22.06 2.28 17.67
CA ILE A 145 22.14 3.04 18.93
C ILE A 145 23.55 3.59 19.01
N ASN A 146 23.69 4.90 18.98
CA ASN A 146 24.99 5.55 18.88
C ASN A 146 25.13 6.65 19.96
N PRO A 147 26.18 6.65 20.77
CA PRO A 147 26.53 7.81 21.58
C PRO A 147 27.05 8.91 20.65
N THR A 148 26.40 10.07 20.67
CA THR A 148 26.77 11.25 19.90
C THR A 148 27.32 12.31 20.84
N GLY A 149 28.61 12.61 20.73
CA GLY A 149 29.30 13.44 21.70
C GLY A 149 29.42 12.78 23.07
N SER A 150 29.57 13.59 24.12
CA SER A 150 29.83 13.12 25.49
C SER A 150 28.54 12.81 26.30
N ASP A 151 27.41 13.37 25.91
CA ASP A 151 26.17 13.36 26.73
C ASP A 151 24.88 13.11 25.96
N THR A 152 24.94 12.63 24.72
CA THR A 152 23.75 12.42 23.89
C THR A 152 23.75 11.01 23.29
N TYR A 153 22.58 10.38 23.28
CA TYR A 153 22.34 9.15 22.51
C TYR A 153 21.47 9.45 21.29
N GLU A 154 21.86 8.87 20.17
CA GLU A 154 21.12 8.81 18.93
C GLU A 154 20.56 7.39 18.75
N ILE A 155 19.30 7.29 18.34
CA ILE A 155 18.70 6.02 17.93
C ILE A 155 18.11 6.19 16.54
N VAL A 156 18.41 5.23 15.68
CA VAL A 156 17.83 5.12 14.35
C VAL A 156 16.86 3.95 14.34
N LEU A 157 15.60 4.21 13.99
CA LEU A 157 14.57 3.22 13.76
C LEU A 157 14.25 3.12 12.28
N GLU A 158 13.80 1.95 11.87
CA GLU A 158 13.41 1.69 10.49
C GLU A 158 12.16 0.80 10.45
N ILE A 159 11.29 1.10 9.51
CA ILE A 159 10.16 0.25 9.14
C ILE A 159 10.39 -0.20 7.71
N ASP A 160 10.37 -1.52 7.50
CA ASP A 160 10.61 -2.14 6.22
C ASP A 160 9.52 -1.78 5.20
N ARG A 161 9.92 -1.72 3.94
CA ARG A 161 9.05 -1.48 2.78
C ARG A 161 7.82 -2.41 2.77
N GLU A 162 8.02 -3.70 3.06
CA GLU A 162 6.93 -4.68 3.11
C GLU A 162 5.86 -4.32 4.14
N MET A 163 6.29 -3.87 5.31
CA MET A 163 5.38 -3.46 6.38
C MET A 163 4.59 -2.19 6.00
N ILE A 164 5.22 -1.24 5.34
CA ILE A 164 4.55 -0.05 4.81
C ILE A 164 3.59 -0.44 3.68
N GLY A 165 4.01 -1.33 2.77
CA GLY A 165 3.15 -1.88 1.72
C GLY A 165 1.91 -2.57 2.27
N TYR A 166 2.07 -3.40 3.32
CA TYR A 166 0.95 -4.02 4.02
C TYR A 166 0.00 -2.99 4.64
N LEU A 167 0.54 -1.97 5.28
CA LEU A 167 -0.26 -0.90 5.89
C LEU A 167 -1.07 -0.13 4.85
N ILE A 168 -0.44 0.28 3.74
CA ILE A 168 -1.12 0.99 2.64
C ILE A 168 -2.15 0.08 1.95
N GLY A 169 -1.82 -1.21 1.73
CA GLY A 169 -2.76 -2.20 1.18
C GLY A 169 -3.99 -2.38 2.06
N THR A 170 -3.81 -2.46 3.39
CA THR A 170 -4.92 -2.51 4.36
C THR A 170 -5.76 -1.23 4.31
N ALA A 171 -5.11 -0.07 4.24
CA ALA A 171 -5.80 1.21 4.14
C ALA A 171 -6.66 1.32 2.88
N ARG A 172 -6.13 0.90 1.73
CA ARG A 172 -6.86 0.90 0.44
C ARG A 172 -8.08 -0.03 0.44
N GLY A 173 -8.06 -1.07 1.24
CA GLY A 173 -9.22 -1.96 1.43
C GLY A 173 -10.35 -1.34 2.26
N LEU A 174 -10.14 -0.16 2.86
CA LEU A 174 -11.12 0.57 3.68
C LEU A 174 -11.77 1.76 2.94
N VAL A 175 -11.22 2.15 1.80
CA VAL A 175 -11.70 3.25 0.94
C VAL A 175 -12.40 2.64 -0.26
#